data_7da46cab0c0d45b696c979efed1f10d3
#
_entry.id   7da46cab0c0d45b696c979efed1f10d3
#
_cell.length_a   1.000
_cell.length_b   1.000
_cell.length_c   1.000
_cell.angle_alpha   90.00
_cell.angle_beta   90.00
_cell.angle_gamma   90.00
#
_symmetry.space_group_name_H-M   'P 1'
#
loop_
_entity.id
_entity.type
_entity.pdbx_description
1 polymer ?
#
loop_
_entity_poly.entity_id
_entity_poly.type
_entity_poly.pdbx_seq_one_letter_code
_entity_poly.pdbx_strand_id
1 'polypeptide(L)'
;MNRIYKSDIHVHSKYSNKPTIWALKKINCPESYTSPEFIYKSAKKMGMDYVTITDHNTIQGALEIAHLPGVFISTEATTYFPEDGCKLHIVILDINEGIFKDVMGLRTNVYNLVAYLQKNTIAHFIAHPLYDNAKLSVETVEKILLLFDVCEVKNGSRTRQFNRLITNILHSLTREKLESLANKHNIIPFSKTPWIKAMVGGSDDHSGLFVGRTYTASRQGA
;
A
#
# COMPACT_ATOMS: atom_id res chain seq x y z
N MET A 1 20.38 16.67 15.89
CA MET A 1 19.29 15.71 16.14
C MET A 1 18.67 15.36 14.80
N ASN A 2 18.63 14.09 14.43
CA ASN A 2 17.95 13.70 13.18
C ASN A 2 16.45 13.87 13.38
N ARG A 3 15.84 14.77 12.60
CA ARG A 3 14.39 15.01 12.62
C ARG A 3 13.66 13.74 12.15
N ILE A 4 12.58 13.39 12.84
CA ILE A 4 11.65 12.35 12.43
C ILE A 4 10.53 13.01 11.65
N TYR A 5 10.26 12.52 10.45
CA TYR A 5 9.16 12.94 9.60
C TYR A 5 8.02 11.94 9.68
N LYS A 6 6.79 12.42 9.65
CA LYS A 6 5.57 11.61 9.75
C LYS A 6 4.73 11.78 8.50
N SER A 7 4.20 10.67 7.99
CA SER A 7 3.22 10.67 6.89
C SER A 7 2.23 9.52 7.07
N ASP A 8 0.95 9.82 6.93
CA ASP A 8 -0.06 8.80 6.68
C ASP A 8 0.00 8.48 5.18
N ILE A 9 0.57 7.32 4.87
CA ILE A 9 0.87 6.91 3.49
C ILE A 9 -0.17 5.98 2.90
N HIS A 10 -1.32 5.80 3.58
CA HIS A 10 -2.44 5.00 3.12
C HIS A 10 -3.77 5.62 3.59
N VAL A 11 -4.41 6.40 2.74
CA VAL A 11 -5.66 7.11 3.04
C VAL A 11 -6.46 7.36 1.76
N HIS A 12 -7.80 7.31 1.86
CA HIS A 12 -8.72 7.37 0.72
C HIS A 12 -9.63 8.60 0.74
N SER A 13 -9.84 9.17 -0.45
CA SER A 13 -10.76 10.27 -0.67
C SER A 13 -12.02 9.83 -1.41
N LYS A 14 -12.92 10.78 -1.65
CA LYS A 14 -14.13 10.61 -2.47
C LYS A 14 -13.88 10.02 -3.87
N TYR A 15 -12.63 9.99 -4.35
CA TYR A 15 -12.26 9.41 -5.63
C TYR A 15 -12.09 7.88 -5.58
N SER A 16 -12.02 7.27 -4.39
CA SER A 16 -12.23 5.83 -4.17
C SER A 16 -13.72 5.50 -4.23
N ASN A 17 -14.30 5.58 -5.43
CA ASN A 17 -15.75 5.54 -5.64
C ASN A 17 -16.33 4.16 -5.95
N LYS A 18 -15.49 3.12 -6.02
CA LYS A 18 -15.92 1.75 -6.36
C LYS A 18 -15.80 0.84 -5.14
N PRO A 19 -16.87 0.71 -4.33
CA PRO A 19 -16.82 -0.07 -3.11
C PRO A 19 -16.50 -1.54 -3.41
N THR A 20 -15.75 -2.16 -2.52
CA THR A 20 -15.40 -3.58 -2.60
C THR A 20 -16.62 -4.47 -2.30
N ILE A 21 -17.52 -4.01 -1.43
CA ILE A 21 -18.71 -4.73 -1.00
C ILE A 21 -19.77 -4.73 -2.09
N TRP A 22 -20.19 -5.93 -2.53
CA TRP A 22 -21.19 -6.12 -3.61
C TRP A 22 -22.53 -5.38 -3.36
N ALA A 23 -23.03 -5.36 -2.13
CA ALA A 23 -24.26 -4.66 -1.78
C ALA A 23 -24.14 -3.14 -1.98
N LEU A 24 -22.99 -2.55 -1.62
CA LEU A 24 -22.71 -1.14 -1.81
C LEU A 24 -22.56 -0.78 -3.30
N LYS A 25 -22.00 -1.70 -4.11
CA LYS A 25 -21.95 -1.53 -5.57
C LYS A 25 -23.34 -1.42 -6.18
N LYS A 26 -24.29 -2.25 -5.72
CA LYS A 26 -25.67 -2.23 -6.25
C LYS A 26 -26.41 -0.94 -6.00
N ILE A 27 -26.12 -0.24 -4.90
CA ILE A 27 -26.77 1.02 -4.54
C ILE A 27 -25.93 2.25 -4.90
N ASN A 28 -24.84 2.06 -5.68
CA ASN A 28 -23.89 3.14 -6.05
C ASN A 28 -23.37 3.95 -4.84
N CYS A 29 -23.21 3.30 -3.70
CA CYS A 29 -22.64 3.92 -2.51
C CYS A 29 -21.11 4.04 -2.69
N PRO A 30 -20.52 5.23 -2.67
CA PRO A 30 -19.06 5.38 -2.73
C PRO A 30 -18.38 4.72 -1.54
N GLU A 31 -17.13 4.30 -1.71
CA GLU A 31 -16.32 3.70 -0.66
C GLU A 31 -15.86 4.76 0.35
N SER A 32 -15.56 5.98 -0.13
CA SER A 32 -15.21 7.13 0.69
C SER A 32 -15.95 8.39 0.23
N TYR A 33 -16.27 9.26 1.18
CA TYR A 33 -16.91 10.57 0.95
C TYR A 33 -15.99 11.75 1.28
N THR A 34 -14.80 11.48 1.80
CA THR A 34 -13.91 12.50 2.34
C THR A 34 -13.26 13.31 1.22
N SER A 35 -13.37 14.65 1.28
CA SER A 35 -12.71 15.49 0.30
C SER A 35 -11.18 15.50 0.49
N PRO A 36 -10.38 15.59 -0.59
CA PRO A 36 -8.93 15.69 -0.51
C PRO A 36 -8.44 16.82 0.40
N GLU A 37 -9.07 17.99 0.33
CA GLU A 37 -8.73 19.13 1.16
C GLU A 37 -8.96 18.87 2.65
N PHE A 38 -10.04 18.16 3.01
CA PHE A 38 -10.30 17.78 4.40
C PHE A 38 -9.24 16.79 4.91
N ILE A 39 -8.84 15.82 4.07
CA ILE A 39 -7.75 14.87 4.40
C ILE A 39 -6.46 15.65 4.67
N TYR A 40 -6.09 16.59 3.80
CA TYR A 40 -4.90 17.42 3.99
C TYR A 40 -4.93 18.18 5.32
N LYS A 41 -6.02 18.91 5.59
CA LYS A 41 -6.20 19.68 6.84
C LYS A 41 -6.12 18.76 8.06
N SER A 42 -6.77 17.61 8.01
CA SER A 42 -6.76 16.62 9.09
C SER A 42 -5.37 16.05 9.35
N ALA A 43 -4.66 15.63 8.29
CA ALA A 43 -3.30 15.13 8.39
C ALA A 43 -2.35 16.18 8.99
N LYS A 44 -2.40 17.44 8.51
CA LYS A 44 -1.60 18.54 9.05
C LYS A 44 -1.94 18.82 10.53
N LYS A 45 -3.21 18.80 10.92
CA LYS A 45 -3.65 18.94 12.31
C LYS A 45 -3.11 17.81 13.20
N MET A 46 -2.97 16.59 12.66
CA MET A 46 -2.38 15.43 13.36
C MET A 46 -0.84 15.45 13.36
N GLY A 47 -0.22 16.51 12.81
CA GLY A 47 1.23 16.68 12.82
C GLY A 47 1.97 15.90 11.73
N MET A 48 1.31 15.56 10.62
CA MET A 48 1.96 14.95 9.48
C MET A 48 2.81 16.00 8.75
N ASP A 49 4.07 15.67 8.49
CA ASP A 49 4.99 16.51 7.72
C ASP A 49 4.66 16.45 6.23
N TYR A 50 4.39 15.25 5.73
CA TYR A 50 3.98 15.00 4.36
C TYR A 50 2.59 14.40 4.30
N VAL A 51 1.88 14.66 3.19
CA VAL A 51 0.50 14.20 2.96
C VAL A 51 0.41 13.59 1.58
N THR A 52 -0.25 12.46 1.49
CA THR A 52 -0.65 11.88 0.21
C THR A 52 -2.06 11.33 0.29
N ILE A 53 -2.63 11.00 -0.85
CA ILE A 53 -3.90 10.27 -0.99
C ILE A 53 -3.63 9.09 -1.91
N THR A 54 -4.13 7.93 -1.52
CA THR A 54 -3.85 6.65 -2.19
C THR A 54 -5.14 6.02 -2.72
N ASP A 55 -5.95 6.79 -3.42
CA ASP A 55 -7.21 6.31 -3.97
C ASP A 55 -7.03 5.08 -4.86
N HIS A 56 -8.03 4.19 -4.85
CA HIS A 56 -8.03 2.96 -5.64
C HIS A 56 -7.97 3.24 -7.15
N ASN A 57 -6.84 2.87 -7.77
CA ASN A 57 -6.63 2.94 -9.22
C ASN A 57 -6.85 4.33 -9.84
N THR A 58 -6.62 5.38 -9.07
CA THR A 58 -6.68 6.77 -9.51
C THR A 58 -5.74 7.65 -8.70
N ILE A 59 -5.28 8.75 -9.28
CA ILE A 59 -4.46 9.76 -8.61
C ILE A 59 -5.21 11.09 -8.45
N GLN A 60 -6.50 11.14 -8.80
CA GLN A 60 -7.26 12.39 -8.86
C GLN A 60 -7.36 13.08 -7.49
N GLY A 61 -7.52 12.31 -6.41
CA GLY A 61 -7.54 12.87 -5.06
C GLY A 61 -6.22 13.53 -4.66
N ALA A 62 -5.09 12.90 -5.00
CA ALA A 62 -3.77 13.48 -4.75
C ALA A 62 -3.50 14.70 -5.65
N LEU A 63 -3.92 14.66 -6.91
CA LEU A 63 -3.78 15.79 -7.85
C LEU A 63 -4.57 17.02 -7.39
N GLU A 64 -5.77 16.85 -6.83
CA GLU A 64 -6.60 17.97 -6.34
C GLU A 64 -5.85 18.82 -5.30
N ILE A 65 -4.96 18.22 -4.52
CA ILE A 65 -4.19 18.88 -3.46
C ILE A 65 -2.68 19.00 -3.75
N ALA A 66 -2.21 18.60 -4.93
CA ALA A 66 -0.78 18.57 -5.27
C ALA A 66 -0.08 19.92 -5.17
N HIS A 67 -0.84 21.02 -5.26
CA HIS A 67 -0.33 22.40 -5.12
C HIS A 67 -0.04 22.79 -3.65
N LEU A 68 -0.45 21.98 -2.67
CA LEU A 68 -0.28 22.28 -1.24
C LEU A 68 1.09 21.81 -0.72
N PRO A 69 1.69 22.52 0.27
CA PRO A 69 3.02 22.19 0.79
C PRO A 69 3.12 20.78 1.39
N GLY A 70 4.14 20.04 0.97
CA GLY A 70 4.45 18.70 1.49
C GLY A 70 3.51 17.61 0.98
N VAL A 71 2.80 17.87 -0.12
CA VAL A 71 2.00 16.84 -0.81
C VAL A 71 2.83 16.12 -1.86
N PHE A 72 2.64 14.82 -1.98
CA PHE A 72 3.16 13.99 -3.07
C PHE A 72 2.06 13.07 -3.61
N ILE A 73 2.17 12.69 -4.89
CA ILE A 73 1.13 11.97 -5.60
C ILE A 73 1.34 10.47 -5.43
N SER A 74 0.26 9.75 -5.09
CA SER A 74 0.30 8.29 -4.89
C SER A 74 -1.01 7.65 -5.33
N THR A 75 -1.03 6.33 -5.38
CA THR A 75 -2.25 5.54 -5.67
C THR A 75 -2.16 4.18 -4.98
N GLU A 76 -3.30 3.60 -4.65
CA GLU A 76 -3.38 2.18 -4.32
C GLU A 76 -3.85 1.41 -5.56
N ALA A 77 -2.92 0.71 -6.20
CA ALA A 77 -3.19 -0.10 -7.39
C ALA A 77 -3.73 -1.47 -6.99
N THR A 78 -4.90 -1.83 -7.53
CA THR A 78 -5.43 -3.19 -7.44
C THR A 78 -4.73 -4.06 -8.48
N THR A 79 -4.13 -5.17 -8.07
CA THR A 79 -3.44 -6.13 -8.93
C THR A 79 -3.85 -7.56 -8.62
N TYR A 80 -3.42 -8.52 -9.44
CA TYR A 80 -3.83 -9.91 -9.32
C TYR A 80 -2.68 -10.86 -9.58
N PHE A 81 -2.67 -12.00 -8.88
CA PHE A 81 -1.90 -13.16 -9.31
C PHE A 81 -2.57 -13.76 -10.54
N PRO A 82 -1.86 -13.93 -11.68
CA PRO A 82 -2.47 -14.43 -12.92
C PRO A 82 -2.94 -15.88 -12.84
N GLU A 83 -2.32 -16.69 -11.99
CA GLU A 83 -2.59 -18.13 -11.88
C GLU A 83 -3.91 -18.46 -11.20
N ASP A 84 -4.37 -17.64 -10.26
CA ASP A 84 -5.59 -17.91 -9.48
C ASP A 84 -6.54 -16.69 -9.39
N GLY A 85 -6.08 -15.51 -9.84
CA GLY A 85 -6.78 -14.25 -9.75
C GLY A 85 -6.92 -13.73 -8.30
N CYS A 86 -6.02 -14.16 -7.39
CA CYS A 86 -5.97 -13.59 -6.05
C CYS A 86 -5.64 -12.11 -6.12
N LYS A 87 -6.53 -11.29 -5.56
CA LYS A 87 -6.45 -9.83 -5.59
C LYS A 87 -5.50 -9.32 -4.52
N LEU A 88 -4.64 -8.39 -4.89
CA LEU A 88 -3.74 -7.66 -4.00
C LEU A 88 -3.89 -6.16 -4.20
N HIS A 89 -3.46 -5.40 -3.21
CA HIS A 89 -3.35 -3.95 -3.28
C HIS A 89 -1.91 -3.52 -3.02
N ILE A 90 -1.38 -2.69 -3.92
CA ILE A 90 -0.03 -2.12 -3.83
C ILE A 90 -0.16 -0.61 -3.73
N VAL A 91 0.31 -0.03 -2.65
CA VAL A 91 0.46 1.43 -2.57
C VAL A 91 1.76 1.82 -3.27
N ILE A 92 1.65 2.75 -4.19
CA ILE A 92 2.74 3.26 -5.03
C ILE A 92 2.86 4.76 -4.76
N LEU A 93 4.05 5.18 -4.33
CA LEU A 93 4.30 6.50 -3.75
C LEU A 93 5.12 7.38 -4.69
N ASP A 94 4.88 8.69 -4.60
CA ASP A 94 5.65 9.74 -5.27
C ASP A 94 5.77 9.53 -6.78
N ILE A 95 4.64 9.40 -7.44
CA ILE A 95 4.53 9.14 -8.87
C ILE A 95 3.99 10.36 -9.63
N ASN A 96 4.20 10.36 -10.94
CA ASN A 96 3.58 11.30 -11.87
C ASN A 96 2.54 10.61 -12.76
N GLU A 97 1.83 11.37 -13.59
CA GLU A 97 0.79 10.86 -14.49
C GLU A 97 1.32 9.83 -15.50
N GLY A 98 2.57 9.98 -15.96
CA GLY A 98 3.21 9.03 -16.87
C GLY A 98 3.42 7.67 -16.22
N ILE A 99 4.01 7.65 -15.02
CA ILE A 99 4.19 6.43 -14.21
C ILE A 99 2.83 5.83 -13.88
N PHE A 100 1.84 6.64 -13.49
CA PHE A 100 0.49 6.17 -13.21
C PHE A 100 -0.14 5.45 -14.40
N LYS A 101 0.02 5.99 -15.62
CA LYS A 101 -0.47 5.36 -16.86
C LYS A 101 0.18 3.98 -17.08
N ASP A 102 1.49 3.87 -16.88
CA ASP A 102 2.21 2.60 -17.00
C ASP A 102 1.72 1.57 -15.95
N VAL A 103 1.58 2.02 -14.70
CA VAL A 103 1.00 1.21 -13.60
C VAL A 103 -0.37 0.67 -13.97
N MET A 104 -1.26 1.52 -14.51
CA MET A 104 -2.61 1.09 -14.92
C MET A 104 -2.58 0.07 -16.07
N GLY A 105 -1.61 0.16 -16.97
CA GLY A 105 -1.41 -0.83 -18.03
C GLY A 105 -0.90 -2.18 -17.52
N LEU A 106 -0.11 -2.19 -16.47
CA LEU A 106 0.56 -3.39 -15.94
C LEU A 106 -0.19 -4.07 -14.78
N ARG A 107 -1.12 -3.38 -14.10
CA ARG A 107 -1.73 -3.82 -12.84
C ARG A 107 -2.56 -5.11 -12.92
N THR A 108 -2.86 -5.63 -14.08
CA THR A 108 -3.58 -6.89 -14.23
C THR A 108 -2.73 -8.12 -13.85
N ASN A 109 -1.41 -7.96 -13.74
CA ASN A 109 -0.46 -9.00 -13.38
C ASN A 109 0.55 -8.46 -12.36
N VAL A 110 0.53 -9.01 -11.15
CA VAL A 110 1.40 -8.57 -10.04
C VAL A 110 2.88 -8.68 -10.38
N TYR A 111 3.29 -9.73 -11.06
CA TYR A 111 4.71 -9.96 -11.41
C TYR A 111 5.22 -8.85 -12.34
N ASN A 112 4.45 -8.53 -13.39
CA ASN A 112 4.79 -7.47 -14.33
C ASN A 112 4.84 -6.10 -13.65
N LEU A 113 3.84 -5.81 -12.81
CA LEU A 113 3.76 -4.55 -12.08
C LEU A 113 4.94 -4.39 -11.13
N VAL A 114 5.22 -5.40 -10.29
CA VAL A 114 6.32 -5.33 -9.31
C VAL A 114 7.67 -5.24 -10.02
N ALA A 115 7.90 -5.99 -11.10
CA ALA A 115 9.12 -5.90 -11.89
C ALA A 115 9.34 -4.49 -12.47
N TYR A 116 8.27 -3.84 -12.96
CA TYR A 116 8.33 -2.46 -13.43
C TYR A 116 8.68 -1.48 -12.31
N LEU A 117 8.01 -1.57 -11.15
CA LEU A 117 8.25 -0.70 -10.01
C LEU A 117 9.68 -0.82 -9.48
N GLN A 118 10.18 -2.04 -9.35
CA GLN A 118 11.53 -2.33 -8.88
C GLN A 118 12.59 -1.84 -9.87
N LYS A 119 12.43 -2.13 -11.17
CA LYS A 119 13.34 -1.69 -12.24
C LYS A 119 13.49 -0.17 -12.29
N ASN A 120 12.41 0.56 -12.05
CA ASN A 120 12.39 2.03 -12.10
C ASN A 120 12.62 2.68 -10.74
N THR A 121 12.92 1.91 -9.69
CA THR A 121 13.17 2.39 -8.32
C THR A 121 12.01 3.22 -7.78
N ILE A 122 10.77 2.81 -8.09
CA ILE A 122 9.55 3.49 -7.63
C ILE A 122 9.19 2.96 -6.25
N ALA A 123 9.03 3.85 -5.28
CA ALA A 123 8.69 3.49 -3.91
C ALA A 123 7.29 2.86 -3.85
N HIS A 124 7.20 1.66 -3.28
CA HIS A 124 5.94 0.93 -3.17
C HIS A 124 5.96 -0.05 -2.00
N PHE A 125 4.77 -0.45 -1.55
CA PHE A 125 4.61 -1.49 -0.54
C PHE A 125 3.32 -2.28 -0.75
N ILE A 126 3.31 -3.51 -0.25
CA ILE A 126 2.09 -4.32 -0.21
C ILE A 126 1.18 -3.81 0.92
N ALA A 127 -0.02 -3.35 0.57
CA ALA A 127 -1.03 -2.91 1.51
C ALA A 127 -1.71 -4.11 2.17
N HIS A 128 -1.98 -4.02 3.50
CA HIS A 128 -2.75 -5.02 4.28
C HIS A 128 -2.65 -6.46 3.74
N PRO A 129 -1.45 -7.08 3.67
CA PRO A 129 -1.16 -8.30 2.90
C PRO A 129 -1.96 -9.53 3.33
N LEU A 130 -2.56 -9.52 4.52
CA LEU A 130 -3.43 -10.58 5.04
C LEU A 130 -4.91 -10.20 5.01
N TYR A 131 -5.29 -9.22 4.16
CA TYR A 131 -6.68 -8.83 4.03
C TYR A 131 -7.54 -10.02 3.57
N ASP A 132 -8.72 -10.16 4.21
CA ASP A 132 -9.65 -11.26 3.95
C ASP A 132 -10.11 -11.25 2.48
N ASN A 133 -9.47 -12.12 1.72
CA ASN A 133 -9.73 -12.38 0.34
C ASN A 133 -9.96 -13.90 0.23
N ALA A 134 -11.12 -14.29 -0.26
CA ALA A 134 -11.50 -15.70 -0.40
C ALA A 134 -10.48 -16.58 -1.16
N LYS A 135 -9.56 -15.95 -1.89
CA LYS A 135 -8.48 -16.63 -2.63
C LYS A 135 -7.10 -16.54 -1.94
N LEU A 136 -7.00 -15.89 -0.78
CA LEU A 136 -5.74 -15.81 -0.05
C LEU A 136 -5.38 -17.17 0.51
N SER A 137 -4.27 -17.72 0.06
CA SER A 137 -3.71 -19.00 0.50
C SER A 137 -2.35 -18.80 1.17
N VAL A 138 -1.84 -19.84 1.82
CA VAL A 138 -0.47 -19.84 2.35
C VAL A 138 0.53 -19.61 1.21
N GLU A 139 0.35 -20.23 0.07
CA GLU A 139 1.21 -20.06 -1.11
C GLU A 139 1.20 -18.62 -1.63
N THR A 140 0.04 -17.96 -1.60
CA THR A 140 -0.07 -16.54 -1.97
C THR A 140 0.73 -15.67 -1.00
N VAL A 141 0.64 -15.93 0.32
CA VAL A 141 1.43 -15.19 1.32
C VAL A 141 2.92 -15.42 1.12
N GLU A 142 3.36 -16.66 0.86
CA GLU A 142 4.76 -16.98 0.56
C GLU A 142 5.27 -16.19 -0.67
N LYS A 143 4.48 -16.11 -1.75
CA LYS A 143 4.83 -15.31 -2.94
C LYS A 143 4.88 -13.81 -2.64
N ILE A 144 3.96 -13.28 -1.83
CA ILE A 144 4.00 -11.89 -1.36
C ILE A 144 5.33 -11.60 -0.64
N LEU A 145 5.76 -12.50 0.26
CA LEU A 145 7.03 -12.35 0.98
C LEU A 145 8.26 -12.37 0.06
N LEU A 146 8.18 -13.00 -1.11
CA LEU A 146 9.25 -12.99 -2.10
C LEU A 146 9.25 -11.73 -2.97
N LEU A 147 8.07 -11.19 -3.29
CA LEU A 147 7.91 -10.08 -4.22
C LEU A 147 8.13 -8.70 -3.58
N PHE A 148 7.82 -8.54 -2.29
CA PHE A 148 7.81 -7.23 -1.65
C PHE A 148 8.85 -7.11 -0.53
N ASP A 149 9.64 -6.05 -0.58
CA ASP A 149 10.62 -5.71 0.46
C ASP A 149 10.04 -4.79 1.54
N VAL A 150 8.92 -4.12 1.25
CA VAL A 150 8.21 -3.23 2.18
C VAL A 150 6.78 -3.75 2.36
N CYS A 151 6.36 -3.91 3.62
CA CYS A 151 5.05 -4.44 3.96
C CYS A 151 4.32 -3.52 4.95
N GLU A 152 3.02 -3.30 4.72
CA GLU A 152 2.18 -2.63 5.69
C GLU A 152 1.85 -3.60 6.84
N VAL A 153 2.38 -3.28 8.03
CA VAL A 153 2.19 -4.09 9.25
C VAL A 153 1.22 -3.43 10.23
N LYS A 154 0.95 -2.15 10.05
CA LYS A 154 0.03 -1.40 10.91
C LYS A 154 -0.96 -0.63 10.04
N ASN A 155 -2.09 -1.24 9.79
CA ASN A 155 -3.20 -0.65 9.07
C ASN A 155 -4.30 -0.25 10.07
N GLY A 156 -4.74 1.01 10.01
CA GLY A 156 -5.70 1.58 10.96
C GLY A 156 -7.12 1.04 10.80
N SER A 157 -7.48 0.56 9.63
CA SER A 157 -8.79 -0.03 9.31
C SER A 157 -8.86 -1.54 9.55
N ARG A 158 -7.74 -2.17 9.89
CA ARG A 158 -7.67 -3.62 10.15
C ARG A 158 -7.60 -3.93 11.64
N THR A 159 -7.97 -5.16 12.00
CA THR A 159 -7.95 -5.59 13.40
C THR A 159 -6.51 -5.68 13.93
N ARG A 160 -6.35 -5.50 15.25
CA ARG A 160 -5.05 -5.67 15.89
C ARG A 160 -4.46 -7.07 15.69
N GLN A 161 -5.31 -8.09 15.51
CA GLN A 161 -4.88 -9.47 15.27
C GLN A 161 -4.18 -9.60 13.93
N PHE A 162 -4.75 -9.04 12.84
CA PHE A 162 -4.11 -9.03 11.52
C PHE A 162 -2.78 -8.28 11.53
N ASN A 163 -2.75 -7.09 12.15
CA ASN A 163 -1.53 -6.31 12.27
C ASN A 163 -0.43 -7.06 13.04
N ARG A 164 -0.79 -7.76 14.12
CA ARG A 164 0.16 -8.58 14.89
C ARG A 164 0.62 -9.81 14.10
N LEU A 165 -0.27 -10.46 13.38
CA LEU A 165 0.04 -11.67 12.61
C LEU A 165 1.08 -11.36 11.53
N ILE A 166 0.87 -10.33 10.70
CA ILE A 166 1.86 -9.97 9.68
C ILE A 166 3.19 -9.56 10.29
N THR A 167 3.18 -8.79 11.37
CA THR A 167 4.41 -8.41 12.09
C THR A 167 5.19 -9.65 12.55
N ASN A 168 4.50 -10.63 13.15
CA ASN A 168 5.15 -11.88 13.61
C ASN A 168 5.69 -12.71 12.44
N ILE A 169 4.95 -12.79 11.32
CA ILE A 169 5.43 -13.47 10.11
C ILE A 169 6.74 -12.83 9.64
N LEU A 170 6.79 -11.50 9.51
CA LEU A 170 7.99 -10.81 9.03
C LEU A 170 9.18 -10.99 9.99
N HIS A 171 8.96 -10.94 11.31
CA HIS A 171 10.02 -11.18 12.29
C HIS A 171 10.52 -12.63 12.31
N SER A 172 9.72 -13.58 11.83
CA SER A 172 10.11 -14.99 11.75
C SER A 172 10.89 -15.35 10.49
N LEU A 173 11.08 -14.40 9.57
CA LEU A 173 11.82 -14.64 8.33
C LEU A 173 13.30 -14.82 8.62
N THR A 174 13.88 -15.86 8.04
CA THR A 174 15.32 -16.07 7.99
C THR A 174 15.77 -16.19 6.56
N ARG A 175 17.07 -16.09 6.33
CA ARG A 175 17.67 -16.28 5.02
C ARG A 175 17.29 -17.64 4.44
N GLU A 176 17.47 -18.71 5.22
CA GLU A 176 17.21 -20.09 4.80
C GLU A 176 15.74 -20.32 4.43
N LYS A 177 14.80 -19.77 5.25
CA LYS A 177 13.38 -19.85 4.93
C LYS A 177 13.06 -19.19 3.60
N LEU A 178 13.58 -17.99 3.37
CA LEU A 178 13.26 -17.24 2.16
C LEU A 178 13.91 -17.87 0.90
N GLU A 179 15.13 -18.39 1.02
CA GLU A 179 15.78 -19.16 -0.05
C GLU A 179 14.98 -20.44 -0.38
N SER A 180 14.46 -21.14 0.64
CA SER A 180 13.58 -22.29 0.43
C SER A 180 12.29 -21.92 -0.31
N LEU A 181 11.64 -20.80 0.08
CA LEU A 181 10.44 -20.30 -0.60
C LEU A 181 10.74 -19.86 -2.04
N ALA A 182 11.87 -19.19 -2.28
CA ALA A 182 12.30 -18.79 -3.61
C ALA A 182 12.45 -19.99 -4.55
N ASN A 183 13.06 -21.06 -4.07
CA ASN A 183 13.19 -22.32 -4.82
C ASN A 183 11.83 -22.99 -5.04
N LYS A 184 10.97 -23.04 -3.99
CA LYS A 184 9.62 -23.64 -4.07
C LYS A 184 8.77 -22.97 -5.16
N HIS A 185 8.77 -21.64 -5.21
CA HIS A 185 7.90 -20.87 -6.11
C HIS A 185 8.58 -20.44 -7.41
N ASN A 186 9.89 -20.72 -7.57
CA ASN A 186 10.70 -20.26 -8.69
C ASN A 186 10.62 -18.73 -8.88
N ILE A 187 10.63 -17.99 -7.76
CA ILE A 187 10.62 -16.52 -7.73
C ILE A 187 11.95 -16.04 -7.17
N ILE A 188 12.66 -15.21 -7.94
CA ILE A 188 13.90 -14.60 -7.51
C ILE A 188 13.57 -13.25 -6.86
N PRO A 189 13.82 -13.06 -5.55
CA PRO A 189 13.63 -11.76 -4.91
C PRO A 189 14.55 -10.69 -5.51
N PHE A 190 14.06 -9.46 -5.55
CA PHE A 190 14.84 -8.35 -6.10
C PHE A 190 15.95 -7.87 -5.14
N SER A 191 15.65 -7.80 -3.85
CA SER A 191 16.61 -7.40 -2.82
C SER A 191 17.71 -8.44 -2.61
N LYS A 192 18.91 -7.97 -2.24
CA LYS A 192 20.04 -8.83 -1.82
C LYS A 192 19.83 -9.42 -0.41
N THR A 193 18.95 -8.82 0.39
CA THR A 193 18.64 -9.24 1.75
C THR A 193 17.12 -9.39 1.94
N PRO A 194 16.44 -10.23 1.14
CA PRO A 194 14.98 -10.25 1.04
C PRO A 194 14.28 -10.75 2.33
N TRP A 195 15.03 -11.32 3.27
CA TRP A 195 14.55 -11.71 4.60
C TRP A 195 14.46 -10.52 5.58
N ILE A 196 15.04 -9.36 5.22
CA ILE A 196 14.93 -8.11 6.00
C ILE A 196 13.86 -7.26 5.34
N LYS A 197 12.70 -7.18 5.99
CA LYS A 197 11.56 -6.41 5.47
C LYS A 197 11.45 -5.05 6.16
N ALA A 198 11.28 -4.00 5.38
CA ALA A 198 10.86 -2.72 5.92
C ALA A 198 9.37 -2.77 6.27
N MET A 199 9.00 -2.10 7.36
CA MET A 199 7.65 -2.11 7.91
C MET A 199 7.09 -0.69 7.90
N VAL A 200 5.89 -0.54 7.38
CA VAL A 200 5.18 0.73 7.28
C VAL A 200 3.79 0.63 7.91
N GLY A 201 3.15 1.79 8.10
CA GLY A 201 1.78 1.85 8.53
C GLY A 201 1.05 3.05 7.94
N GLY A 202 -0.26 2.89 7.74
CA GLY A 202 -1.18 3.92 7.27
C GLY A 202 -2.56 3.75 7.88
N SER A 203 -3.39 4.78 7.81
CA SER A 203 -4.75 4.73 8.40
C SER A 203 -5.71 3.84 7.61
N ASP A 204 -5.53 3.76 6.31
CA ASP A 204 -6.49 3.15 5.38
C ASP A 204 -7.91 3.74 5.61
N ASP A 205 -7.95 5.03 5.94
CA ASP A 205 -9.18 5.71 6.35
C ASP A 205 -10.03 6.08 5.13
N HIS A 206 -11.30 5.72 5.18
CA HIS A 206 -12.31 6.02 4.18
C HIS A 206 -13.39 7.00 4.71
N SER A 207 -13.28 7.39 5.98
CA SER A 207 -14.32 8.12 6.69
C SER A 207 -13.95 9.58 7.02
N GLY A 208 -12.68 9.93 6.92
CA GLY A 208 -12.12 11.18 7.40
C GLY A 208 -11.91 11.26 8.92
N LEU A 209 -12.29 10.22 9.68
CA LEU A 209 -12.28 10.23 11.14
C LEU A 209 -10.93 9.78 11.73
N PHE A 210 -10.16 9.00 10.99
CA PHE A 210 -8.94 8.35 11.48
C PHE A 210 -7.67 8.78 10.74
N VAL A 211 -7.78 9.75 9.84
CA VAL A 211 -6.63 10.32 9.10
C VAL A 211 -5.50 10.71 10.05
N GLY A 212 -4.30 10.22 9.79
CA GLY A 212 -3.10 10.51 10.58
C GLY A 212 -3.02 9.82 11.95
N ARG A 213 -4.00 8.98 12.34
CA ARG A 213 -3.93 8.21 13.60
C ARG A 213 -3.01 7.00 13.51
N THR A 214 -2.84 6.46 12.32
CA THR A 214 -1.81 5.49 11.97
C THR A 214 -0.96 6.09 10.87
N TYR A 215 0.36 6.03 11.02
CA TYR A 215 1.30 6.69 10.10
C TYR A 215 2.65 5.97 10.09
N THR A 216 3.42 6.24 9.08
CA THR A 216 4.83 5.87 9.00
C THR A 216 5.69 7.04 9.48
N ALA A 217 6.71 6.70 10.28
CA ALA A 217 7.72 7.65 10.75
C ALA A 217 9.08 7.29 10.14
N SER A 218 9.71 8.23 9.45
CA SER A 218 11.01 8.04 8.81
C SER A 218 12.02 9.07 9.30
N ARG A 219 13.31 8.73 9.21
CA ARG A 219 14.42 9.69 9.40
C ARG A 219 14.81 10.23 8.03
N GLN A 220 15.36 11.45 7.99
CA GLN A 220 15.93 12.01 6.76
C GLN A 220 17.07 11.10 6.26
N GLY A 221 17.00 10.66 5.00
CA GLY A 221 18.00 9.77 4.39
C GLY A 221 17.74 8.26 4.59
N ALA A 222 16.57 7.88 5.08
CA ALA A 222 16.14 6.47 5.14
C ALA A 222 15.22 6.16 3.95
#